data_032fb36488a46060039d92d64007f89b
#
_entry.id   032fb36488a46060039d92d64007f89b
#
_cell.length_a   1.000
_cell.length_b   1.000
_cell.length_c   1.000
_cell.angle_alpha   90.00
_cell.angle_beta   90.00
_cell.angle_gamma   90.00
#
_symmetry.space_group_name_H-M   'P 1'
#
loop_
_entity.id
_entity.type
_entity.pdbx_description
1 polymer ?
#
loop_
_entity_poly.entity_id
_entity_poly.type
_entity_poly.pdbx_seq_one_letter_code
_entity_poly.pdbx_strand_id
1 'polypeptide(L)'
;DVPAFKVKGREWLKSQVSRAFLPKYFPNYEKYLWIDCDAWVNNWDTVELYFKACEEGKLGITQTLGPGYKIMSKVNWLFGKLAIIKSQNFKHAIKSKIGINKARKLAFAPHINIGVFSLEKNSPGWVSWQKNLEQTLKNGSIFGSEGLAINMSVYIDELDTEFLPLN
;
A
#
# COMPACT_ATOMS: atom_id res chain seq x y z
N ASP A 1 -4.02 1.76 -18.66
CA ASP A 1 -2.81 2.53 -19.01
C ASP A 1 -2.70 3.80 -18.18
N VAL A 2 -1.48 4.11 -17.71
CA VAL A 2 -1.23 5.35 -16.98
C VAL A 2 -1.02 6.48 -17.98
N PRO A 3 -1.80 7.56 -17.92
CA PRO A 3 -1.65 8.67 -18.87
C PRO A 3 -0.25 9.30 -18.80
N ALA A 4 0.34 9.58 -19.98
CA ALA A 4 1.69 10.12 -20.10
C ALA A 4 1.89 11.44 -19.32
N PHE A 5 0.89 12.31 -19.27
CA PHE A 5 0.96 13.57 -18.52
C PHE A 5 1.13 13.38 -17.01
N LYS A 6 0.72 12.22 -16.46
CA LYS A 6 0.93 11.90 -15.04
C LYS A 6 2.35 11.40 -14.77
N VAL A 7 2.96 10.75 -15.73
CA VAL A 7 4.34 10.23 -15.64
C VAL A 7 5.37 11.34 -15.65
N LYS A 8 5.14 12.39 -16.45
CA LYS A 8 6.03 13.56 -16.57
C LYS A 8 7.49 13.17 -16.84
N GLY A 9 7.70 12.24 -17.77
CA GLY A 9 9.04 11.75 -18.15
C GLY A 9 9.69 10.80 -17.14
N ARG A 10 9.02 10.46 -16.03
CA ARG A 10 9.53 9.52 -15.02
C ARG A 10 8.91 8.13 -15.23
N GLU A 11 9.35 7.44 -16.28
CA GLU A 11 8.78 6.15 -16.71
C GLU A 11 8.85 5.07 -15.60
N TRP A 12 9.85 5.14 -14.73
CA TRP A 12 9.97 4.26 -13.57
C TRP A 12 8.75 4.27 -12.63
N LEU A 13 7.96 5.35 -12.61
CA LEU A 13 6.71 5.41 -11.84
C LEU A 13 5.68 4.37 -12.30
N LYS A 14 5.79 3.87 -13.54
CA LYS A 14 4.91 2.82 -14.05
C LYS A 14 5.17 1.49 -13.33
N SER A 15 6.41 1.20 -12.92
CA SER A 15 6.73 0.00 -12.17
C SER A 15 6.03 -0.04 -10.81
N GLN A 16 5.88 1.11 -10.15
CA GLN A 16 5.17 1.18 -8.88
C GLN A 16 3.70 0.75 -9.01
N VAL A 17 3.00 1.25 -10.02
CA VAL A 17 1.59 0.89 -10.22
C VAL A 17 1.40 -0.50 -10.83
N SER A 18 2.44 -1.10 -11.43
CA SER A 18 2.38 -2.45 -12.00
C SER A 18 2.26 -3.55 -10.95
N ARG A 19 2.68 -3.28 -9.71
CA ARG A 19 2.64 -4.24 -8.59
C ARG A 19 1.26 -4.86 -8.38
N ALA A 20 0.20 -4.07 -8.52
CA ALA A 20 -1.18 -4.55 -8.39
C ALA A 20 -1.63 -5.51 -9.49
N PHE A 21 -0.80 -5.72 -10.52
CA PHE A 21 -1.13 -6.52 -11.71
C PHE A 21 -0.19 -7.71 -11.92
N LEU A 22 0.55 -8.14 -10.90
CA LEU A 22 1.49 -9.26 -10.99
C LEU A 22 0.86 -10.52 -11.60
N PRO A 23 -0.34 -10.98 -11.21
CA PRO A 23 -0.94 -12.16 -11.82
C PRO A 23 -1.22 -12.03 -13.30
N LYS A 24 -1.42 -10.81 -13.81
CA LYS A 24 -1.61 -10.55 -15.24
C LYS A 24 -0.30 -10.68 -16.02
N TYR A 25 0.82 -10.26 -15.42
CA TYR A 25 2.13 -10.33 -16.07
C TYR A 25 2.80 -11.70 -15.92
N PHE A 26 2.48 -12.41 -14.85
CA PHE A 26 3.07 -13.70 -14.49
C PHE A 26 1.98 -14.74 -14.17
N PRO A 27 1.14 -15.16 -15.13
CA PRO A 27 -0.08 -15.91 -14.85
C PRO A 27 0.15 -17.36 -14.37
N ASN A 28 1.38 -17.88 -14.51
CA ASN A 28 1.70 -19.29 -14.26
C ASN A 28 2.17 -19.57 -12.81
N TYR A 29 2.08 -18.61 -11.92
CA TYR A 29 2.49 -18.76 -10.52
C TYR A 29 1.28 -18.72 -9.61
N GLU A 30 1.33 -19.46 -8.50
CA GLU A 30 0.24 -19.53 -7.51
C GLU A 30 0.40 -18.51 -6.38
N LYS A 31 1.65 -18.15 -6.03
CA LYS A 31 1.99 -17.18 -5.00
C LYS A 31 2.96 -16.14 -5.56
N TYR A 32 2.81 -14.90 -5.12
CA TYR A 32 3.64 -13.77 -5.52
C TYR A 32 4.27 -13.15 -4.30
N LEU A 33 5.56 -12.92 -4.36
CA LEU A 33 6.31 -12.12 -3.41
C LEU A 33 6.97 -10.97 -4.18
N TRP A 34 6.63 -9.75 -3.79
CA TRP A 34 7.30 -8.56 -4.27
C TRP A 34 8.37 -8.13 -3.29
N ILE A 35 9.53 -7.75 -3.80
CA ILE A 35 10.63 -7.16 -3.03
C ILE A 35 11.13 -5.96 -3.84
N ASP A 36 11.16 -4.78 -3.22
CA ASP A 36 11.71 -3.58 -3.86
C ASP A 36 13.20 -3.75 -4.13
N CYS A 37 13.71 -3.11 -5.19
CA CYS A 37 15.09 -3.27 -5.65
C CYS A 37 16.17 -2.71 -4.70
N ASP A 38 15.77 -1.98 -3.67
CA ASP A 38 16.63 -1.48 -2.59
C ASP A 38 16.60 -2.36 -1.32
N ALA A 39 15.91 -3.49 -1.40
CA ALA A 39 15.86 -4.51 -0.36
C ALA A 39 16.44 -5.84 -0.89
N TRP A 40 16.91 -6.69 0.01
CA TRP A 40 17.37 -8.03 -0.34
C TRP A 40 16.97 -9.06 0.70
N VAL A 41 16.97 -10.32 0.28
CA VAL A 41 16.69 -11.45 1.16
C VAL A 41 17.97 -11.79 1.93
N ASN A 42 17.93 -11.58 3.23
CA ASN A 42 19.04 -11.96 4.12
C ASN A 42 18.94 -13.41 4.61
N ASN A 43 17.71 -13.92 4.76
CA ASN A 43 17.43 -15.28 5.18
C ASN A 43 16.24 -15.82 4.39
N TRP A 44 16.33 -17.09 3.94
CA TRP A 44 15.26 -17.75 3.19
C TRP A 44 13.99 -17.96 4.03
N ASP A 45 14.12 -18.16 5.34
CA ASP A 45 12.99 -18.30 6.25
C ASP A 45 12.03 -17.09 6.17
N THR A 46 12.57 -15.91 5.87
CA THR A 46 11.76 -14.69 5.65
C THR A 46 10.87 -14.83 4.42
N VAL A 47 11.37 -15.44 3.35
CA VAL A 47 10.58 -15.69 2.13
C VAL A 47 9.45 -16.68 2.42
N GLU A 48 9.77 -17.76 3.13
CA GLU A 48 8.77 -18.76 3.55
C GLU A 48 7.70 -18.16 4.46
N LEU A 49 8.10 -17.27 5.37
CA LEU A 49 7.19 -16.55 6.24
C LEU A 49 6.18 -15.70 5.44
N TYR A 50 6.66 -14.97 4.43
CA TYR A 50 5.78 -14.20 3.54
C TYR A 50 4.84 -15.12 2.74
N PHE A 51 5.32 -16.26 2.22
CA PHE A 51 4.48 -17.22 1.51
C PHE A 51 3.44 -17.89 2.41
N LYS A 52 3.76 -18.10 3.68
CA LYS A 52 2.81 -18.59 4.67
C LYS A 52 1.78 -17.50 5.03
N ALA A 53 2.21 -16.25 5.17
CA ALA A 53 1.35 -15.13 5.51
C ALA A 53 0.29 -14.81 4.45
N CYS A 54 0.51 -15.19 3.19
CA CYS A 54 -0.46 -14.97 2.14
C CYS A 54 -1.43 -16.13 1.90
N GLU A 55 -1.35 -17.20 2.66
CA GLU A 55 -2.27 -18.34 2.55
C GLU A 55 -3.70 -17.93 2.86
N GLU A 56 -4.64 -18.68 2.33
CA GLU A 56 -6.08 -18.40 2.44
C GLU A 56 -6.48 -17.06 1.77
N GLY A 57 -5.69 -16.57 0.82
CA GLY A 57 -5.95 -15.33 0.10
C GLY A 57 -5.61 -14.05 0.85
N LYS A 58 -4.98 -14.14 2.02
CA LYS A 58 -4.57 -12.99 2.84
C LYS A 58 -3.47 -12.17 2.16
N LEU A 59 -3.37 -10.90 2.53
CA LEU A 59 -2.22 -10.06 2.20
C LEU A 59 -1.15 -10.24 3.27
N GLY A 60 0.00 -10.84 2.92
CA GLY A 60 1.17 -10.88 3.80
C GLY A 60 1.99 -9.58 3.66
N ILE A 61 2.13 -8.78 4.73
CA ILE A 61 2.76 -7.46 4.65
C ILE A 61 3.26 -6.99 6.02
N THR A 62 4.10 -5.94 6.04
CA THR A 62 4.54 -5.29 7.27
C THR A 62 3.97 -3.88 7.40
N GLN A 63 3.75 -3.45 8.65
CA GLN A 63 3.43 -2.07 8.96
C GLN A 63 4.70 -1.23 9.08
N THR A 64 4.62 0.04 8.72
CA THR A 64 5.72 0.99 8.90
C THR A 64 5.68 1.54 10.33
N LEU A 65 6.10 0.70 11.28
CA LEU A 65 6.12 1.01 12.71
C LEU A 65 7.58 1.04 13.18
N GLY A 66 8.15 2.20 13.40
CA GLY A 66 9.50 2.26 13.93
C GLY A 66 9.97 3.67 14.23
N PRO A 67 11.05 3.83 15.01
CA PRO A 67 11.60 5.14 15.36
C PRO A 67 11.95 5.98 14.12
N GLY A 68 12.37 5.37 13.02
CA GLY A 68 12.68 6.03 11.75
C GLY A 68 11.47 6.60 11.02
N TYR A 69 10.26 6.12 11.36
CA TYR A 69 9.02 6.50 10.67
C TYR A 69 8.13 7.46 11.46
N LYS A 70 8.63 8.06 12.54
CA LYS A 70 7.88 9.03 13.38
C LYS A 70 7.29 10.21 12.60
N ILE A 71 7.82 10.48 11.40
CA ILE A 71 7.40 11.59 10.55
C ILE A 71 6.20 11.22 9.66
N MET A 72 5.86 9.93 9.53
CA MET A 72 4.81 9.46 8.62
C MET A 72 3.41 9.90 9.06
N SER A 73 3.19 10.09 10.36
CA SER A 73 1.97 10.70 10.84
C SER A 73 2.22 11.56 12.08
N LYS A 74 1.67 12.76 12.08
CA LYS A 74 1.69 13.69 13.21
C LYS A 74 0.30 14.28 13.39
N VAL A 75 -0.23 14.15 14.60
CA VAL A 75 -1.52 14.73 14.99
C VAL A 75 -1.26 15.78 16.08
N ASN A 76 -1.68 17.00 15.84
CA ASN A 76 -1.63 18.07 16.83
C ASN A 76 -3.05 18.41 17.28
N TRP A 77 -3.23 18.48 18.59
CA TRP A 77 -4.47 18.88 19.25
C TRP A 77 -4.31 20.31 19.78
N LEU A 78 -5.33 21.10 19.62
CA LEU A 78 -5.41 22.45 20.20
C LEU A 78 -6.74 22.58 20.93
N PHE A 79 -6.69 22.92 22.24
CA PHE A 79 -7.87 23.01 23.11
C PHE A 79 -8.81 21.77 23.02
N GLY A 80 -8.23 20.58 23.03
CA GLY A 80 -9.01 19.34 22.93
C GLY A 80 -9.62 19.07 21.54
N LYS A 81 -9.39 19.95 20.57
CA LYS A 81 -9.85 19.79 19.19
C LYS A 81 -8.70 19.44 18.27
N LEU A 82 -8.98 18.61 17.27
CA LEU A 82 -8.02 18.25 16.23
C LEU A 82 -7.67 19.49 15.40
N ALA A 83 -6.44 19.95 15.49
CA ALA A 83 -5.97 21.15 14.78
C ALA A 83 -5.24 20.80 13.47
N ILE A 84 -4.31 19.82 13.52
CA ILE A 84 -3.49 19.47 12.37
C ILE A 84 -3.34 17.96 12.30
N ILE A 85 -3.57 17.40 11.12
CA ILE A 85 -3.17 16.03 10.74
C ILE A 85 -2.09 16.14 9.69
N LYS A 86 -0.88 15.69 10.02
CA LYS A 86 0.19 15.45 9.05
C LYS A 86 0.36 13.95 8.93
N SER A 87 -0.22 13.37 7.90
CA SER A 87 -0.08 11.96 7.55
C SER A 87 0.10 11.87 6.04
N GLN A 88 1.00 11.01 5.60
CA GLN A 88 1.21 10.77 4.17
C GLN A 88 -0.08 10.25 3.53
N ASN A 89 -0.73 9.26 4.17
CA ASN A 89 -1.99 8.73 3.70
C ASN A 89 -3.09 9.81 3.65
N PHE A 90 -3.20 10.65 4.68
CA PHE A 90 -4.18 11.75 4.69
C PHE A 90 -3.96 12.73 3.53
N LYS A 91 -2.70 13.18 3.34
CA LYS A 91 -2.34 14.10 2.26
C LYS A 91 -2.68 13.53 0.88
N HIS A 92 -2.31 12.26 0.65
CA HIS A 92 -2.61 11.59 -0.62
C HIS A 92 -4.12 11.34 -0.80
N ALA A 93 -4.82 10.96 0.26
CA ALA A 93 -6.26 10.74 0.27
C ALA A 93 -7.05 12.01 -0.11
N ILE A 94 -6.71 13.15 0.48
CA ILE A 94 -7.32 14.44 0.14
C ILE A 94 -7.04 14.80 -1.32
N LYS A 95 -5.78 14.65 -1.77
CA LYS A 95 -5.40 14.94 -3.16
C LYS A 95 -6.13 14.03 -4.15
N SER A 96 -6.35 12.78 -3.81
CA SER A 96 -7.06 11.80 -4.63
C SER A 96 -8.58 11.93 -4.56
N LYS A 97 -9.10 12.85 -3.74
CA LYS A 97 -10.55 13.13 -3.58
C LYS A 97 -11.37 11.89 -3.19
N ILE A 98 -10.82 11.01 -2.33
CA ILE A 98 -11.53 9.79 -1.89
C ILE A 98 -12.57 10.03 -0.79
N GLY A 99 -12.74 11.27 -0.34
CA GLY A 99 -13.66 11.69 0.72
C GLY A 99 -13.00 11.86 2.08
N ILE A 100 -13.49 12.86 2.82
CA ILE A 100 -12.86 13.27 4.10
C ILE A 100 -12.93 12.19 5.18
N ASN A 101 -14.02 11.43 5.24
CA ASN A 101 -14.19 10.36 6.24
C ASN A 101 -13.17 9.24 6.05
N LYS A 102 -12.98 8.78 4.80
CA LYS A 102 -11.96 7.79 4.46
C LYS A 102 -10.55 8.34 4.73
N ALA A 103 -10.29 9.58 4.34
CA ALA A 103 -9.01 10.24 4.60
C ALA A 103 -8.68 10.31 6.10
N ARG A 104 -9.66 10.63 6.96
CA ARG A 104 -9.49 10.63 8.41
C ARG A 104 -9.20 9.23 8.97
N LYS A 105 -9.95 8.20 8.54
CA LYS A 105 -9.70 6.81 8.95
C LYS A 105 -8.26 6.42 8.61
N LEU A 106 -7.80 6.69 7.39
CA LEU A 106 -6.43 6.40 6.95
C LEU A 106 -5.35 7.26 7.65
N ALA A 107 -5.69 8.46 8.12
CA ALA A 107 -4.75 9.30 8.85
C ALA A 107 -4.31 8.71 10.19
N PHE A 108 -5.20 7.95 10.83
CA PHE A 108 -4.98 7.33 12.14
C PHE A 108 -4.58 5.86 12.04
N ALA A 109 -4.71 5.24 10.87
CA ALA A 109 -4.27 3.87 10.63
C ALA A 109 -2.74 3.80 10.54
N PRO A 110 -2.11 2.72 11.04
CA PRO A 110 -0.69 2.47 10.81
C PRO A 110 -0.39 2.44 9.30
N HIS A 111 0.66 3.13 8.89
CA HIS A 111 1.06 3.13 7.49
C HIS A 111 1.61 1.75 7.11
N ILE A 112 1.22 1.25 5.95
CA ILE A 112 1.69 -0.03 5.41
C ILE A 112 2.84 0.22 4.44
N ASN A 113 3.91 -0.55 4.59
CA ASN A 113 5.05 -0.53 3.69
C ASN A 113 4.84 -1.57 2.58
N ILE A 114 4.77 -1.10 1.35
CA ILE A 114 4.59 -1.95 0.16
C ILE A 114 5.90 -2.36 -0.51
N GLY A 115 7.03 -2.10 0.13
CA GLY A 115 8.35 -2.51 -0.38
C GLY A 115 8.52 -4.03 -0.41
N VAL A 116 7.85 -4.73 0.51
CA VAL A 116 7.76 -6.20 0.51
C VAL A 116 6.34 -6.62 0.85
N PHE A 117 5.74 -7.47 0.03
CA PHE A 117 4.43 -8.05 0.28
C PHE A 117 4.26 -9.37 -0.46
N SER A 118 3.31 -10.18 -0.01
CA SER A 118 2.92 -11.44 -0.64
C SER A 118 1.41 -11.55 -0.81
N LEU A 119 0.99 -12.21 -1.89
CA LEU A 119 -0.41 -12.52 -2.19
C LEU A 119 -0.50 -13.80 -3.01
N GLU A 120 -1.54 -14.59 -2.79
CA GLU A 120 -1.91 -15.68 -3.68
C GLU A 120 -2.53 -15.18 -4.97
N LYS A 121 -2.40 -15.97 -6.05
CA LYS A 121 -2.94 -15.67 -7.39
C LYS A 121 -4.41 -15.27 -7.37
N ASN A 122 -5.23 -16.01 -6.62
CA ASN A 122 -6.68 -15.85 -6.58
C ASN A 122 -7.15 -14.97 -5.41
N SER A 123 -6.22 -14.27 -4.73
CA SER A 123 -6.55 -13.38 -3.62
C SER A 123 -7.51 -12.26 -4.05
N PRO A 124 -8.58 -11.99 -3.28
CA PRO A 124 -9.44 -10.83 -3.51
C PRO A 124 -8.68 -9.51 -3.37
N GLY A 125 -7.52 -9.54 -2.74
CA GLY A 125 -6.62 -8.40 -2.57
C GLY A 125 -6.24 -7.73 -3.88
N TRP A 126 -6.03 -8.49 -4.96
CA TRP A 126 -5.72 -7.93 -6.28
C TRP A 126 -6.85 -7.05 -6.81
N VAL A 127 -8.09 -7.52 -6.69
CA VAL A 127 -9.26 -6.78 -7.19
C VAL A 127 -9.48 -5.52 -6.36
N SER A 128 -9.42 -5.61 -5.03
CA SER A 128 -9.55 -4.45 -4.14
C SER A 128 -8.44 -3.43 -4.40
N TRP A 129 -7.18 -3.89 -4.51
CA TRP A 129 -6.05 -3.00 -4.77
C TRP A 129 -6.16 -2.29 -6.12
N GLN A 130 -6.48 -3.01 -7.20
CA GLN A 130 -6.66 -2.43 -8.54
C GLN A 130 -7.77 -1.39 -8.57
N LYS A 131 -8.94 -1.68 -7.99
CA LYS A 131 -10.07 -0.75 -7.84
C LYS A 131 -9.67 0.52 -7.10
N ASN A 132 -8.99 0.39 -5.97
CA ASN A 132 -8.53 1.52 -5.17
C ASN A 132 -7.43 2.31 -5.89
N LEU A 133 -6.54 1.63 -6.62
CA LEU A 133 -5.50 2.25 -7.42
C LEU A 133 -6.10 3.10 -8.56
N GLU A 134 -7.11 2.60 -9.26
CA GLU A 134 -7.83 3.36 -10.27
C GLU A 134 -8.46 4.62 -9.67
N GLN A 135 -9.16 4.48 -8.53
CA GLN A 135 -9.76 5.62 -7.83
C GLN A 135 -8.71 6.67 -7.43
N THR A 136 -7.58 6.24 -6.89
CA THR A 136 -6.51 7.17 -6.45
C THR A 136 -5.82 7.85 -7.63
N LEU A 137 -5.60 7.14 -8.74
CA LEU A 137 -5.00 7.69 -9.96
C LEU A 137 -5.89 8.66 -10.69
N LYS A 138 -7.21 8.58 -10.55
CA LYS A 138 -8.14 9.49 -11.24
C LYS A 138 -7.85 10.95 -10.93
N ASN A 139 -7.64 11.31 -9.67
CA ASN A 139 -7.40 12.68 -9.23
C ASN A 139 -6.00 12.90 -8.60
N GLY A 140 -5.36 11.84 -8.11
CA GLY A 140 -4.08 11.89 -7.42
C GLY A 140 -2.86 11.89 -8.36
N SER A 141 -1.68 11.90 -7.74
CA SER A 141 -0.40 11.70 -8.44
C SER A 141 -0.08 10.21 -8.49
N ILE A 142 0.73 9.77 -9.46
CA ILE A 142 1.22 8.39 -9.52
C ILE A 142 1.99 8.05 -8.25
N PHE A 143 2.97 8.89 -7.89
CA PHE A 143 3.79 8.68 -6.71
C PHE A 143 2.93 8.60 -5.45
N GLY A 144 3.01 7.48 -4.75
CA GLY A 144 2.26 7.17 -3.53
C GLY A 144 0.80 6.76 -3.73
N SER A 145 0.32 6.64 -4.98
CA SER A 145 -1.06 6.19 -5.25
C SER A 145 -1.23 4.70 -4.96
N GLU A 146 -0.23 3.88 -5.28
CA GLU A 146 -0.26 2.45 -5.00
C GLU A 146 -0.21 2.16 -3.50
N GLY A 147 0.61 2.91 -2.74
CA GLY A 147 0.65 2.82 -1.29
C GLY A 147 -0.66 3.26 -0.65
N LEU A 148 -1.26 4.37 -1.12
CA LEU A 148 -2.57 4.77 -0.65
C LEU A 148 -3.62 3.70 -0.99
N ALA A 149 -3.59 3.14 -2.19
CA ALA A 149 -4.57 2.15 -2.65
C ALA A 149 -4.55 0.88 -1.79
N ILE A 150 -3.37 0.34 -1.45
CA ILE A 150 -3.28 -0.83 -0.58
C ILE A 150 -3.70 -0.51 0.86
N ASN A 151 -3.37 0.68 1.39
CA ASN A 151 -3.88 1.12 2.68
C ASN A 151 -5.42 1.25 2.67
N MET A 152 -6.02 1.65 1.54
CA MET A 152 -7.48 1.63 1.39
C MET A 152 -8.03 0.20 1.39
N SER A 153 -7.40 -0.71 0.66
CA SER A 153 -7.83 -2.11 0.64
C SER A 153 -7.84 -2.71 2.03
N VAL A 154 -6.80 -2.48 2.82
CA VAL A 154 -6.67 -3.03 4.18
C VAL A 154 -7.62 -2.34 5.15
N TYR A 155 -7.63 -1.01 5.22
CA TYR A 155 -8.32 -0.29 6.30
C TYR A 155 -9.73 0.21 5.95
N ILE A 156 -10.09 0.28 4.68
CA ILE A 156 -11.43 0.71 4.24
C ILE A 156 -12.25 -0.46 3.74
N ASP A 157 -11.65 -1.30 2.87
CA ASP A 157 -12.32 -2.46 2.29
C ASP A 157 -12.17 -3.72 3.18
N GLU A 158 -11.41 -3.60 4.30
CA GLU A 158 -11.21 -4.65 5.31
C GLU A 158 -10.63 -5.95 4.72
N LEU A 159 -9.67 -5.79 3.78
CA LEU A 159 -8.95 -6.90 3.19
C LEU A 159 -8.25 -7.72 4.29
N ASP A 160 -8.49 -9.01 4.29
CA ASP A 160 -7.81 -9.93 5.23
C ASP A 160 -6.29 -9.85 5.06
N THR A 161 -5.60 -9.56 6.15
CA THR A 161 -4.19 -9.18 6.12
C THR A 161 -3.44 -9.79 7.29
N GLU A 162 -2.38 -10.50 6.99
CA GLU A 162 -1.42 -10.98 7.97
C GLU A 162 -0.27 -9.99 8.10
N PHE A 163 -0.22 -9.31 9.24
CA PHE A 163 0.86 -8.37 9.54
C PHE A 163 2.06 -9.09 10.13
N LEU A 164 3.13 -9.14 9.36
CA LEU A 164 4.38 -9.73 9.80
C LEU A 164 5.11 -8.83 10.81
N PRO A 165 5.84 -9.43 11.77
CA PRO A 165 6.62 -8.66 12.74
C PRO A 165 7.72 -7.84 12.06
N LEU A 166 8.04 -6.71 12.67
CA LEU A 166 9.23 -5.91 12.34
C LEU A 166 10.37 -6.43 13.19
N ASN A 167 11.23 -7.26 12.65
CA ASN A 167 12.47 -7.70 13.29
C ASN A 167 13.66 -6.98 12.71
#